data_1189a569cfb18e4bd5a99e4940f020af
#
_entry.id   1189a569cfb18e4bd5a99e4940f020af
#
_cell.length_a   1.000
_cell.length_b   1.000
_cell.length_c   1.000
_cell.angle_alpha   90.00
_cell.angle_beta   90.00
_cell.angle_gamma   90.00
#
_symmetry.space_group_name_H-M   'P 1'
#
loop_
_entity.id
_entity.type
_entity.pdbx_description
1 polymer ?
#
loop_
_entity_poly.entity_id
_entity_poly.type
_entity_poly.pdbx_seq_one_letter_code
_entity_poly.pdbx_strand_id
1 'polypeptide(L)'
;SVRGLEERKKNLEKERATLAYLSEEMDRRAISVRKLVGEASAYQTKLTGIIGSLTALQQSILNAKTGTFQTSVGDVPLADDTASRPDYDPGFRPAFAAFSFGAPHFKGMSQYGAFGRAKAGQSAEEILRVYYGDIEIKKDYDTGKQIGVQGFGRMDIETYVKRIYEMPGSWGDEGGMAALRAQTVAARSYALAWTREGTGGDICTNENCQVYKNANKGGKWEEAVNDTKGWVLYKNGKIVSSWYASTSGGHQESYNALAYLHDGSTLNTPSFWDTASGRSGWTSGAYEKIAGSPWFYKGWYRSRSGDSCGRSHPWLTSEEMADILNAWTVLFQGGGDSSRGTPQGSWWRG
;
A
#
# COMPACT_ATOMS: atom_id res chain seq x y z
N SER A 1 -33.38 67.61 -13.78
CA SER A 1 -34.78 67.80 -13.38
C SER A 1 -35.14 66.76 -12.32
N VAL A 2 -35.96 67.14 -11.34
CA VAL A 2 -36.42 66.29 -10.23
C VAL A 2 -37.05 65.00 -10.78
N ARG A 3 -37.81 65.06 -11.88
CA ARG A 3 -38.43 63.93 -12.54
C ARG A 3 -37.43 62.87 -13.00
N GLY A 4 -36.24 63.22 -13.47
CA GLY A 4 -35.20 62.28 -13.87
C GLY A 4 -34.52 61.57 -12.71
N LEU A 5 -34.52 62.16 -11.53
CA LEU A 5 -34.01 61.56 -10.30
C LEU A 5 -34.98 60.51 -9.74
N GLU A 6 -36.27 60.80 -9.78
CA GLU A 6 -37.32 59.86 -9.37
C GLU A 6 -37.37 58.61 -10.24
N GLU A 7 -37.18 58.75 -11.55
CA GLU A 7 -37.14 57.64 -12.50
C GLU A 7 -35.89 56.77 -12.28
N ARG A 8 -34.73 57.39 -12.06
CA ARG A 8 -33.51 56.65 -11.68
C ARG A 8 -33.66 55.91 -10.38
N LYS A 9 -34.27 56.53 -9.36
CA LYS A 9 -34.53 55.90 -8.07
C LYS A 9 -35.42 54.67 -8.23
N LYS A 10 -36.48 54.75 -9.00
CA LYS A 10 -37.40 53.66 -9.26
C LYS A 10 -36.73 52.49 -10.02
N ASN A 11 -35.83 52.81 -10.96
CA ASN A 11 -35.04 51.78 -11.67
C ASN A 11 -34.03 51.08 -10.73
N LEU A 12 -33.33 51.82 -9.89
CA LEU A 12 -32.44 51.27 -8.89
C LEU A 12 -33.14 50.37 -7.86
N GLU A 13 -34.36 50.73 -7.47
CA GLU A 13 -35.17 49.89 -6.58
C GLU A 13 -35.59 48.60 -7.24
N LYS A 14 -35.93 48.62 -8.53
CA LYS A 14 -36.21 47.39 -9.34
C LYS A 14 -34.98 46.51 -9.48
N GLU A 15 -33.84 47.11 -9.82
CA GLU A 15 -32.59 46.36 -9.96
C GLU A 15 -32.18 45.70 -8.62
N ARG A 16 -32.31 46.42 -7.50
CA ARG A 16 -32.09 45.86 -6.17
C ARG A 16 -33.00 44.69 -5.84
N ALA A 17 -34.28 44.79 -6.16
CA ALA A 17 -35.22 43.69 -5.94
C ALA A 17 -34.89 42.48 -6.80
N THR A 18 -34.48 42.68 -8.04
CA THR A 18 -34.06 41.61 -8.96
C THR A 18 -32.77 40.94 -8.45
N LEU A 19 -31.79 41.71 -8.03
CA LEU A 19 -30.54 41.19 -7.46
C LEU A 19 -30.77 40.38 -6.17
N ALA A 20 -31.66 40.86 -5.31
CA ALA A 20 -32.02 40.15 -4.07
C ALA A 20 -32.68 38.80 -4.39
N TYR A 21 -33.59 38.75 -5.35
CA TYR A 21 -34.25 37.54 -5.81
C TYR A 21 -33.24 36.53 -6.43
N LEU A 22 -32.33 37.00 -7.29
CA LEU A 22 -31.31 36.18 -7.91
C LEU A 22 -30.32 35.63 -6.85
N SER A 23 -29.95 36.44 -5.88
CA SER A 23 -29.09 36.01 -4.78
C SER A 23 -29.72 34.87 -3.97
N GLU A 24 -31.00 35.01 -3.62
CA GLU A 24 -31.74 34.00 -2.87
C GLU A 24 -31.93 32.69 -3.68
N GLU A 25 -32.13 32.79 -5.00
CA GLU A 25 -32.21 31.63 -5.88
C GLU A 25 -30.85 30.94 -6.01
N MET A 26 -29.78 31.70 -6.13
CA MET A 26 -28.41 31.14 -6.14
C MET A 26 -28.09 30.40 -4.85
N ASP A 27 -28.46 30.95 -3.69
CA ASP A 27 -28.25 30.30 -2.41
C ASP A 27 -29.04 28.99 -2.29
N ARG A 28 -30.28 28.96 -2.74
CA ARG A 28 -31.09 27.74 -2.79
C ARG A 28 -30.47 26.68 -3.72
N ARG A 29 -29.99 27.07 -4.89
CA ARG A 29 -29.29 26.15 -5.80
C ARG A 29 -27.98 25.65 -5.21
N ALA A 30 -27.21 26.51 -4.55
CA ALA A 30 -25.96 26.13 -3.89
C ALA A 30 -26.19 25.10 -2.78
N ILE A 31 -27.25 25.25 -1.98
CA ILE A 31 -27.63 24.28 -0.95
C ILE A 31 -28.01 22.94 -1.59
N SER A 32 -28.80 22.94 -2.65
CA SER A 32 -29.20 21.74 -3.39
C SER A 32 -27.99 21.00 -3.97
N VAL A 33 -27.08 21.73 -4.61
CA VAL A 33 -25.85 21.16 -5.16
C VAL A 33 -24.97 20.56 -4.07
N ARG A 34 -24.78 21.25 -2.94
CA ARG A 34 -24.01 20.72 -1.81
C ARG A 34 -24.60 19.41 -1.27
N LYS A 35 -25.94 19.32 -1.20
CA LYS A 35 -26.61 18.10 -0.80
C LYS A 35 -26.33 16.95 -1.77
N LEU A 36 -26.50 17.19 -3.07
CA LEU A 36 -26.22 16.18 -4.11
C LEU A 36 -24.76 15.72 -4.12
N VAL A 37 -23.82 16.64 -3.95
CA VAL A 37 -22.38 16.31 -3.81
C VAL A 37 -22.12 15.44 -2.60
N GLY A 38 -22.76 15.74 -1.46
CA GLY A 38 -22.67 14.91 -0.25
C GLY A 38 -23.21 13.50 -0.45
N GLU A 39 -24.37 13.37 -1.10
CA GLU A 39 -24.98 12.08 -1.43
C GLU A 39 -24.12 11.27 -2.42
N ALA A 40 -23.59 11.92 -3.45
CA ALA A 40 -22.68 11.29 -4.41
C ALA A 40 -21.38 10.80 -3.74
N SER A 41 -20.79 11.58 -2.85
CA SER A 41 -19.59 11.21 -2.12
C SER A 41 -19.84 10.00 -1.18
N ALA A 42 -20.99 9.98 -0.49
CA ALA A 42 -21.37 8.85 0.35
C ALA A 42 -21.59 7.58 -0.49
N TYR A 43 -22.21 7.71 -1.65
CA TYR A 43 -22.42 6.61 -2.59
C TYR A 43 -21.09 6.09 -3.15
N GLN A 44 -20.17 6.98 -3.52
CA GLN A 44 -18.83 6.62 -3.97
C GLN A 44 -18.06 5.84 -2.90
N THR A 45 -18.10 6.28 -1.65
CA THR A 45 -17.47 5.57 -0.53
C THR A 45 -18.04 4.15 -0.36
N LYS A 46 -19.37 4.02 -0.47
CA LYS A 46 -20.05 2.72 -0.40
C LYS A 46 -19.64 1.81 -1.56
N LEU A 47 -19.59 2.34 -2.78
CA LEU A 47 -19.16 1.60 -3.97
C LEU A 47 -17.71 1.14 -3.85
N THR A 48 -16.82 2.00 -3.38
CA THR A 48 -15.41 1.66 -3.16
C THR A 48 -15.27 0.49 -2.19
N GLY A 49 -16.06 0.48 -1.11
CA GLY A 49 -16.10 -0.64 -0.16
C GLY A 49 -16.58 -1.95 -0.79
N ILE A 50 -17.65 -1.89 -1.60
CA ILE A 50 -18.19 -3.06 -2.31
C ILE A 50 -17.18 -3.60 -3.33
N ILE A 51 -16.56 -2.72 -4.11
CA ILE A 51 -15.54 -3.07 -5.10
C ILE A 51 -14.35 -3.76 -4.39
N GLY A 52 -13.89 -3.21 -3.27
CA GLY A 52 -12.82 -3.83 -2.47
C GLY A 52 -13.18 -5.25 -2.03
N SER A 53 -14.40 -5.45 -1.53
CA SER A 53 -14.88 -6.77 -1.09
C SER A 53 -15.01 -7.76 -2.25
N LEU A 54 -15.53 -7.32 -3.39
CA LEU A 54 -15.68 -8.16 -4.60
C LEU A 54 -14.33 -8.52 -5.20
N THR A 55 -13.38 -7.59 -5.21
CA THR A 55 -12.02 -7.85 -5.71
C THR A 55 -11.31 -8.88 -4.85
N ALA A 56 -11.42 -8.77 -3.53
CA ALA A 56 -10.86 -9.76 -2.61
C ALA A 56 -11.48 -11.16 -2.82
N LEU A 57 -12.81 -11.23 -3.03
CA LEU A 57 -13.50 -12.48 -3.30
C LEU A 57 -13.11 -13.07 -4.66
N GLN A 58 -13.01 -12.25 -5.69
CA GLN A 58 -12.58 -12.67 -7.03
C GLN A 58 -11.16 -13.22 -7.02
N GLN A 59 -10.25 -12.57 -6.29
CA GLN A 59 -8.87 -13.03 -6.11
C GLN A 59 -8.82 -14.37 -5.38
N SER A 60 -9.61 -14.54 -4.32
CA SER A 60 -9.76 -15.80 -3.60
C SER A 60 -10.23 -16.95 -4.53
N ILE A 61 -11.19 -16.68 -5.42
CA ILE A 61 -11.71 -17.65 -6.37
C ILE A 61 -10.66 -17.99 -7.45
N LEU A 62 -9.91 -16.99 -7.95
CA LEU A 62 -8.83 -17.21 -8.91
C LEU A 62 -7.71 -18.03 -8.30
N ASN A 63 -7.27 -17.72 -7.10
CA ASN A 63 -6.25 -18.46 -6.37
C ASN A 63 -6.69 -19.91 -6.11
N ALA A 64 -7.96 -20.14 -5.80
CA ALA A 64 -8.53 -21.48 -5.63
C ALA A 64 -8.59 -22.29 -6.96
N LYS A 65 -8.80 -21.61 -8.09
CA LYS A 65 -8.91 -22.27 -9.41
C LYS A 65 -7.58 -22.58 -10.07
N THR A 66 -6.58 -21.72 -9.91
CA THR A 66 -5.32 -21.83 -10.68
C THR A 66 -4.28 -22.72 -10.01
N GLY A 67 -4.37 -22.97 -8.70
CA GLY A 67 -3.38 -23.77 -7.95
C GLY A 67 -1.94 -23.24 -8.02
N THR A 68 -1.74 -22.16 -8.76
CA THR A 68 -0.47 -21.47 -8.91
C THR A 68 -0.49 -20.25 -7.98
N PHE A 69 0.04 -20.46 -6.78
CA PHE A 69 0.45 -19.32 -5.97
C PHE A 69 1.65 -18.67 -6.67
N GLN A 70 1.39 -17.65 -7.43
CA GLN A 70 2.41 -16.62 -7.56
C GLN A 70 2.53 -16.00 -6.17
N THR A 71 3.74 -15.82 -5.68
CA THR A 71 4.05 -14.92 -4.57
C THR A 71 3.68 -13.53 -5.03
N SER A 72 2.39 -13.24 -5.04
CA SER A 72 1.91 -11.94 -5.39
C SER A 72 2.06 -11.09 -4.13
N VAL A 73 2.95 -10.17 -4.20
CA VAL A 73 2.85 -8.92 -3.51
C VAL A 73 1.47 -8.40 -3.79
N GLY A 74 0.58 -8.53 -2.83
CA GLY A 74 -0.83 -8.18 -2.92
C GLY A 74 -1.18 -7.63 -4.28
N ASP A 75 -1.82 -8.39 -5.06
CA ASP A 75 -2.00 -8.25 -6.49
C ASP A 75 -2.23 -6.81 -6.94
N VAL A 76 -1.16 -6.19 -7.39
CA VAL A 76 -1.21 -4.87 -7.99
C VAL A 76 -0.82 -5.04 -9.46
N PRO A 77 -1.78 -5.42 -10.34
CA PRO A 77 -1.50 -5.88 -11.69
C PRO A 77 -0.76 -4.86 -12.58
N LEU A 78 -0.56 -3.65 -12.12
CA LEU A 78 0.07 -2.57 -12.87
C LEU A 78 1.50 -2.26 -12.43
N ALA A 79 2.04 -2.96 -11.44
CA ALA A 79 3.38 -2.66 -10.93
C ALA A 79 4.49 -2.97 -11.94
N ASP A 80 4.27 -3.94 -12.83
CA ASP A 80 5.20 -4.35 -13.88
C ASP A 80 5.03 -3.56 -15.19
N ASP A 81 4.02 -2.70 -15.26
CA ASP A 81 3.75 -1.93 -16.46
C ASP A 81 4.82 -0.87 -16.67
N THR A 82 5.52 -0.92 -17.80
CA THR A 82 6.55 0.04 -18.16
C THR A 82 6.03 1.47 -18.21
N ALA A 83 4.78 1.67 -18.61
CA ALA A 83 4.15 2.99 -18.64
C ALA A 83 3.89 3.58 -17.24
N SER A 84 3.92 2.74 -16.19
CA SER A 84 3.84 3.16 -14.79
C SER A 84 5.17 3.59 -14.19
N ARG A 85 6.22 3.71 -14.97
CA ARG A 85 7.56 4.10 -14.50
C ARG A 85 7.80 5.59 -14.72
N PRO A 86 8.47 6.29 -13.78
CA PRO A 86 8.79 7.71 -13.91
C PRO A 86 9.70 8.05 -15.11
N ASP A 87 10.46 7.08 -15.62
CA ASP A 87 11.33 7.20 -16.77
C ASP A 87 10.68 6.88 -18.12
N TYR A 88 9.40 6.52 -18.12
CA TYR A 88 8.63 6.29 -19.33
C TYR A 88 8.44 7.59 -20.14
N ASP A 89 8.67 7.52 -21.45
CA ASP A 89 8.38 8.64 -22.36
C ASP A 89 6.98 8.50 -22.96
N PRO A 90 6.02 9.37 -22.61
CA PRO A 90 4.68 9.34 -23.16
C PRO A 90 4.58 9.91 -24.58
N GLY A 91 5.67 10.43 -25.13
CA GLY A 91 5.71 11.02 -26.49
C GLY A 91 5.28 12.49 -26.56
N PHE A 92 5.08 13.17 -25.42
CA PHE A 92 4.72 14.59 -25.35
C PHE A 92 5.40 15.30 -24.16
N ARG A 93 5.51 16.63 -24.26
CA ARG A 93 6.11 17.51 -23.21
C ARG A 93 5.35 18.84 -23.14
N PRO A 94 5.18 19.44 -21.93
CA PRO A 94 5.48 18.83 -20.65
C PRO A 94 4.51 17.68 -20.33
N ALA A 95 4.96 16.72 -19.51
CA ALA A 95 4.17 15.56 -19.10
C ALA A 95 4.15 15.45 -17.57
N PHE A 96 3.00 15.12 -17.03
CA PHE A 96 2.74 15.01 -15.59
C PHE A 96 2.17 13.64 -15.25
N ALA A 97 2.59 13.06 -14.14
CA ALA A 97 1.96 11.84 -13.64
C ALA A 97 2.03 11.79 -12.11
N ALA A 98 1.03 11.18 -11.49
CA ALA A 98 1.06 10.86 -10.08
C ALA A 98 1.44 9.39 -9.90
N PHE A 99 2.40 9.13 -9.04
CA PHE A 99 2.83 7.78 -8.67
C PHE A 99 2.65 7.57 -7.19
N SER A 100 2.21 6.37 -6.81
CA SER A 100 2.36 5.88 -5.45
C SER A 100 3.60 4.98 -5.36
N PHE A 101 4.15 4.90 -4.17
CA PHE A 101 5.32 4.09 -3.87
C PHE A 101 4.94 3.05 -2.81
N GLY A 102 5.33 1.79 -3.05
CA GLY A 102 5.08 0.69 -2.14
C GLY A 102 3.65 0.12 -2.15
N ALA A 103 3.51 -1.08 -1.65
CA ALA A 103 2.25 -1.81 -1.41
C ALA A 103 2.54 -3.10 -0.63
N PRO A 104 1.57 -3.69 0.08
CA PRO A 104 0.22 -3.20 0.39
C PRO A 104 0.20 -2.30 1.63
N HIS A 105 1.20 -2.38 2.48
CA HIS A 105 1.38 -1.55 3.67
C HIS A 105 2.86 -1.19 3.84
N PHE A 106 3.14 -0.15 4.65
CA PHE A 106 4.47 0.42 4.82
C PHE A 106 5.10 0.06 6.18
N LYS A 107 4.65 -1.03 6.81
CA LYS A 107 5.01 -1.40 8.18
C LYS A 107 5.80 -2.71 8.21
N GLY A 108 6.76 -2.78 9.10
CA GLY A 108 7.61 -3.94 9.27
C GLY A 108 8.66 -4.08 8.17
N MET A 109 9.10 -5.29 7.84
CA MET A 109 10.19 -5.50 6.90
C MET A 109 9.73 -5.43 5.45
N SER A 110 10.37 -4.57 4.64
CA SER A 110 10.28 -4.65 3.20
C SER A 110 11.13 -5.79 2.67
N GLN A 111 10.52 -6.71 1.91
CA GLN A 111 11.24 -7.86 1.35
C GLN A 111 12.28 -7.43 0.31
N TYR A 112 11.91 -6.55 -0.63
CA TYR A 112 12.86 -5.98 -1.58
C TYR A 112 13.87 -5.04 -0.91
N GLY A 113 13.48 -4.32 0.14
CA GLY A 113 14.40 -3.54 0.94
C GLY A 113 15.44 -4.42 1.64
N ALA A 114 15.00 -5.53 2.26
CA ALA A 114 15.90 -6.53 2.83
C ALA A 114 16.84 -7.13 1.79
N PHE A 115 16.35 -7.43 0.58
CA PHE A 115 17.18 -7.91 -0.52
C PHE A 115 18.24 -6.88 -0.94
N GLY A 116 17.87 -5.63 -1.10
CA GLY A 116 18.82 -4.55 -1.41
C GLY A 116 19.86 -4.36 -0.31
N ARG A 117 19.47 -4.46 0.95
CA ARG A 117 20.38 -4.40 2.11
C ARG A 117 21.34 -5.58 2.15
N ALA A 118 20.86 -6.79 1.85
CA ALA A 118 21.70 -7.98 1.74
C ALA A 118 22.73 -7.81 0.61
N LYS A 119 22.32 -7.30 -0.55
CA LYS A 119 23.24 -6.99 -1.68
C LYS A 119 24.26 -5.89 -1.32
N ALA A 120 23.92 -5.02 -0.39
CA ALA A 120 24.84 -4.02 0.18
C ALA A 120 25.74 -4.58 1.31
N GLY A 121 25.71 -5.90 1.56
CA GLY A 121 26.58 -6.58 2.50
C GLY A 121 26.06 -6.64 3.95
N GLN A 122 24.82 -6.23 4.22
CA GLN A 122 24.25 -6.31 5.56
C GLN A 122 23.88 -7.76 5.93
N SER A 123 24.15 -8.14 7.17
CA SER A 123 23.77 -9.42 7.74
C SER A 123 22.26 -9.50 8.01
N ALA A 124 21.76 -10.71 8.22
CA ALA A 124 20.36 -10.92 8.60
C ALA A 124 20.00 -10.20 9.92
N GLU A 125 20.90 -10.17 10.89
CA GLU A 125 20.68 -9.49 12.16
C GLU A 125 20.59 -7.97 12.00
N GLU A 126 21.47 -7.38 11.21
CA GLU A 126 21.42 -5.95 10.88
C GLU A 126 20.12 -5.59 10.16
N ILE A 127 19.70 -6.37 9.17
CA ILE A 127 18.43 -6.20 8.45
C ILE A 127 17.25 -6.25 9.43
N LEU A 128 17.19 -7.25 10.29
CA LEU A 128 16.12 -7.39 11.28
C LEU A 128 16.06 -6.19 12.24
N ARG A 129 17.22 -5.72 12.72
CA ARG A 129 17.28 -4.56 13.63
C ARG A 129 16.86 -3.26 12.95
N VAL A 130 17.14 -3.09 11.67
CA VAL A 130 16.70 -1.91 10.93
C VAL A 130 15.18 -1.86 10.87
N TYR A 131 14.52 -2.97 10.55
CA TYR A 131 13.07 -2.98 10.35
C TYR A 131 12.26 -3.13 11.64
N TYR A 132 12.81 -3.79 12.65
CA TYR A 132 12.09 -4.05 13.90
C TYR A 132 12.68 -3.30 15.11
N GLY A 133 13.75 -2.54 14.91
CA GLY A 133 14.32 -1.67 15.94
C GLY A 133 15.05 -2.43 17.02
N ASP A 134 14.87 -1.95 18.25
CA ASP A 134 15.51 -2.53 19.45
C ASP A 134 14.80 -3.83 19.86
N ILE A 135 15.22 -4.91 19.23
CA ILE A 135 14.77 -6.28 19.46
C ILE A 135 15.90 -7.18 19.95
N GLU A 136 15.54 -8.17 20.71
CA GLU A 136 16.40 -9.32 21.02
C GLU A 136 16.17 -10.41 19.96
N ILE A 137 17.24 -11.00 19.44
CA ILE A 137 17.19 -12.15 18.55
C ILE A 137 17.60 -13.37 19.38
N LYS A 138 16.63 -14.12 19.89
CA LYS A 138 16.89 -15.42 20.53
C LYS A 138 17.22 -16.44 19.45
N LYS A 139 18.23 -17.29 19.72
CA LYS A 139 18.74 -18.28 18.76
C LYS A 139 18.56 -19.73 19.22
N ASP A 140 17.93 -19.90 20.37
CA ASP A 140 17.77 -21.16 21.09
C ASP A 140 16.29 -21.50 21.36
N TYR A 141 15.38 -20.96 20.55
CA TYR A 141 13.95 -21.24 20.70
C TYR A 141 13.63 -22.71 20.40
N ASP A 142 12.66 -23.27 21.12
CA ASP A 142 12.20 -24.65 20.95
C ASP A 142 11.68 -24.91 19.52
N THR A 143 12.47 -25.61 18.73
CA THR A 143 12.19 -25.92 17.32
C THR A 143 11.11 -26.99 17.15
N GLY A 144 10.78 -27.74 18.20
CA GLY A 144 9.68 -28.70 18.24
C GLY A 144 8.32 -28.10 18.55
N LYS A 145 8.27 -26.79 18.79
CA LYS A 145 7.04 -26.10 19.13
C LYS A 145 5.95 -26.28 18.07
N GLN A 146 4.82 -26.80 18.48
CA GLN A 146 3.70 -27.11 17.58
C GLN A 146 2.77 -25.92 17.44
N ILE A 147 2.45 -25.56 16.20
CA ILE A 147 1.44 -24.54 15.86
C ILE A 147 0.30 -25.13 15.05
N GLY A 148 -0.88 -24.57 15.14
CA GLY A 148 -2.02 -24.90 14.29
C GLY A 148 -1.94 -24.16 12.94
N VAL A 149 -2.18 -24.86 11.83
CA VAL A 149 -2.18 -24.31 10.47
C VAL A 149 -3.51 -24.64 9.83
N GLN A 150 -4.24 -23.62 9.41
CA GLN A 150 -5.59 -23.75 8.89
C GLN A 150 -5.63 -24.69 7.67
N GLY A 151 -6.44 -25.75 7.79
CA GLY A 151 -6.60 -26.78 6.75
C GLY A 151 -5.51 -27.85 6.73
N PHE A 152 -4.45 -27.73 7.57
CA PHE A 152 -3.30 -28.67 7.57
C PHE A 152 -3.00 -29.25 8.95
N GLY A 153 -3.76 -28.87 9.99
CA GLY A 153 -3.58 -29.38 11.34
C GLY A 153 -2.36 -28.79 12.06
N ARG A 154 -1.82 -29.56 13.01
CA ARG A 154 -0.68 -29.10 13.82
C ARG A 154 0.62 -29.62 13.24
N MET A 155 1.65 -28.77 13.27
CA MET A 155 3.01 -29.12 12.87
C MET A 155 4.04 -28.33 13.64
N ASP A 156 5.30 -28.80 13.68
CA ASP A 156 6.37 -28.05 14.29
C ASP A 156 6.68 -26.76 13.49
N ILE A 157 7.16 -25.76 14.19
CA ILE A 157 7.41 -24.42 13.63
C ILE A 157 8.45 -24.44 12.50
N GLU A 158 9.46 -25.28 12.55
CA GLU A 158 10.48 -25.36 11.51
C GLU A 158 9.91 -25.98 10.22
N THR A 159 9.08 -27.02 10.33
CA THR A 159 8.33 -27.58 9.19
C THR A 159 7.42 -26.52 8.56
N TYR A 160 6.73 -25.71 9.38
CA TYR A 160 5.90 -24.61 8.89
C TYR A 160 6.74 -23.59 8.10
N VAL A 161 7.85 -23.09 8.65
CA VAL A 161 8.69 -22.09 8.00
C VAL A 161 9.31 -22.59 6.69
N LYS A 162 9.68 -23.88 6.58
CA LYS A 162 10.16 -24.50 5.33
C LYS A 162 9.12 -24.45 4.22
N ARG A 163 7.84 -24.32 4.56
CA ARG A 163 6.69 -24.33 3.65
C ARG A 163 6.11 -22.93 3.38
N ILE A 164 6.81 -21.86 3.76
CA ILE A 164 6.47 -20.47 3.46
C ILE A 164 7.03 -20.06 2.10
N TYR A 165 6.18 -19.46 1.27
CA TYR A 165 6.47 -19.10 -0.12
C TYR A 165 6.42 -17.58 -0.36
N GLU A 166 6.98 -16.79 0.55
CA GLU A 166 6.92 -15.33 0.54
C GLU A 166 8.02 -14.66 -0.31
N MET A 167 9.24 -15.14 -0.26
CA MET A 167 10.37 -14.61 -1.04
C MET A 167 10.85 -15.61 -2.07
N PRO A 168 11.31 -15.20 -3.27
CA PRO A 168 11.95 -16.07 -4.23
C PRO A 168 13.21 -16.72 -3.64
N GLY A 169 13.34 -18.04 -3.75
CA GLY A 169 14.54 -18.76 -3.29
C GLY A 169 15.80 -18.36 -4.08
N SER A 170 15.65 -18.02 -5.37
CA SER A 170 16.74 -17.57 -6.25
C SER A 170 17.48 -16.34 -5.73
N TRP A 171 16.85 -15.49 -4.91
CA TRP A 171 17.52 -14.36 -4.29
C TRP A 171 18.75 -14.75 -3.48
N GLY A 172 18.78 -15.98 -2.92
CA GLY A 172 19.96 -16.50 -2.22
C GLY A 172 21.19 -16.60 -3.12
N ASP A 173 21.01 -16.94 -4.39
CA ASP A 173 22.09 -17.04 -5.37
C ASP A 173 22.49 -15.67 -5.94
N GLU A 174 21.62 -14.67 -5.79
CA GLU A 174 21.78 -13.30 -6.27
C GLU A 174 22.39 -12.34 -5.21
N GLY A 175 22.98 -12.87 -4.14
CA GLY A 175 23.53 -12.10 -3.03
C GLY A 175 22.53 -11.77 -1.93
N GLY A 176 21.33 -12.32 -1.98
CA GLY A 176 20.24 -12.07 -1.02
C GLY A 176 20.09 -13.06 0.12
N MET A 177 21.09 -13.91 0.37
CA MET A 177 20.99 -14.94 1.41
C MET A 177 20.69 -14.38 2.81
N ALA A 178 21.25 -13.21 3.14
CA ALA A 178 20.94 -12.52 4.39
C ALA A 178 19.48 -12.06 4.47
N ALA A 179 18.88 -11.66 3.35
CA ALA A 179 17.44 -11.33 3.29
C ALA A 179 16.56 -12.56 3.48
N LEU A 180 16.91 -13.70 2.87
CA LEU A 180 16.18 -14.96 3.09
C LEU A 180 16.25 -15.37 4.57
N ARG A 181 17.43 -15.29 5.21
CA ARG A 181 17.59 -15.55 6.63
C ARG A 181 16.75 -14.60 7.49
N ALA A 182 16.75 -13.30 7.20
CA ALA A 182 15.92 -12.33 7.91
C ALA A 182 14.43 -12.66 7.76
N GLN A 183 13.99 -13.03 6.55
CA GLN A 183 12.60 -13.40 6.29
C GLN A 183 12.19 -14.67 7.02
N THR A 184 13.05 -15.68 7.11
CA THR A 184 12.72 -16.92 7.86
C THR A 184 12.53 -16.65 9.35
N VAL A 185 13.34 -15.76 9.92
CA VAL A 185 13.22 -15.33 11.33
C VAL A 185 11.94 -14.53 11.52
N ALA A 186 11.64 -13.59 10.63
CA ALA A 186 10.40 -12.82 10.68
C ALA A 186 9.18 -13.72 10.52
N ALA A 187 9.16 -14.63 9.55
CA ALA A 187 8.04 -15.56 9.34
C ALA A 187 7.81 -16.47 10.55
N ARG A 188 8.89 -17.00 11.15
CA ARG A 188 8.81 -17.83 12.36
C ARG A 188 8.22 -17.05 13.53
N SER A 189 8.73 -15.85 13.79
CA SER A 189 8.28 -14.99 14.89
C SER A 189 6.81 -14.58 14.71
N TYR A 190 6.41 -14.20 13.50
CA TYR A 190 5.04 -13.87 13.18
C TYR A 190 4.08 -15.05 13.45
N ALA A 191 4.41 -16.25 12.97
CA ALA A 191 3.57 -17.43 13.15
C ALA A 191 3.44 -17.81 14.64
N LEU A 192 4.53 -17.74 15.40
CA LEU A 192 4.52 -18.02 16.85
C LEU A 192 3.67 -16.97 17.60
N ALA A 193 3.83 -15.68 17.27
CA ALA A 193 3.03 -14.60 17.86
C ALA A 193 1.54 -14.75 17.52
N TRP A 194 1.23 -15.01 16.26
CA TRP A 194 -0.16 -15.21 15.80
C TRP A 194 -0.85 -16.36 16.52
N THR A 195 -0.20 -17.51 16.58
CA THR A 195 -0.75 -18.72 17.20
C THR A 195 -0.58 -18.76 18.72
N ARG A 196 -0.08 -17.66 19.34
CA ARG A 196 0.28 -17.63 20.78
C ARG A 196 1.09 -18.86 21.17
N GLU A 197 2.16 -19.08 20.44
CA GLU A 197 3.02 -20.26 20.65
C GLU A 197 2.24 -21.59 20.60
N GLY A 198 1.27 -21.68 19.70
CA GLY A 198 0.44 -22.87 19.48
C GLY A 198 -0.69 -23.09 20.49
N THR A 199 -0.92 -22.15 21.40
CA THR A 199 -2.06 -22.18 22.35
C THR A 199 -3.26 -21.38 21.85
N GLY A 200 -3.09 -20.57 20.80
CA GLY A 200 -4.14 -19.79 20.15
C GLY A 200 -4.79 -20.50 18.98
N GLY A 201 -5.39 -19.72 18.08
CA GLY A 201 -6.02 -20.22 16.84
C GLY A 201 -5.00 -20.64 15.78
N ASP A 202 -5.51 -21.31 14.75
CA ASP A 202 -4.70 -21.71 13.59
C ASP A 202 -4.34 -20.50 12.73
N ILE A 203 -3.10 -20.47 12.23
CA ILE A 203 -2.66 -19.44 11.29
C ILE A 203 -3.25 -19.70 9.90
N CYS A 204 -3.71 -18.65 9.22
CA CYS A 204 -4.20 -18.75 7.85
C CYS A 204 -3.03 -18.97 6.87
N THR A 205 -3.35 -19.47 5.66
CA THR A 205 -2.36 -19.98 4.70
C THR A 205 -2.24 -19.17 3.42
N ASN A 206 -2.78 -17.95 3.44
CA ASN A 206 -2.80 -17.01 2.33
C ASN A 206 -2.14 -15.68 2.73
N GLU A 207 -2.17 -14.70 1.85
CA GLU A 207 -1.56 -13.38 2.01
C GLU A 207 -2.09 -12.53 3.19
N ASN A 208 -3.22 -12.93 3.78
CA ASN A 208 -3.70 -12.27 5.01
C ASN A 208 -2.87 -12.64 6.25
N CYS A 209 -2.15 -13.76 6.18
CA CYS A 209 -1.17 -14.19 7.19
C CYS A 209 0.18 -14.40 6.52
N GLN A 210 0.39 -15.58 5.94
CA GLN A 210 1.60 -15.97 5.25
C GLN A 210 1.27 -16.98 4.16
N VAL A 211 1.83 -16.82 2.96
CA VAL A 211 1.63 -17.78 1.86
C VAL A 211 2.28 -19.10 2.18
N TYR A 212 1.46 -20.08 2.52
CA TYR A 212 1.87 -21.42 2.90
C TYR A 212 1.50 -22.44 1.81
N LYS A 213 2.37 -23.41 1.56
CA LYS A 213 2.06 -24.58 0.73
C LYS A 213 2.44 -25.86 1.48
N ASN A 214 1.66 -26.93 1.29
CA ASN A 214 1.93 -28.20 1.98
C ASN A 214 3.10 -28.98 1.35
N ALA A 215 4.19 -28.29 1.02
CA ALA A 215 5.42 -28.85 0.51
C ALA A 215 6.59 -27.94 0.89
N ASN A 216 7.73 -28.52 1.25
CA ASN A 216 8.92 -27.74 1.50
C ASN A 216 9.33 -27.01 0.23
N LYS A 217 9.70 -25.74 0.37
CA LYS A 217 10.12 -24.91 -0.75
C LYS A 217 11.48 -25.34 -1.31
N GLY A 218 12.34 -25.89 -0.44
CA GLY A 218 13.67 -26.35 -0.82
C GLY A 218 14.67 -25.24 -1.15
N GLY A 219 15.78 -25.62 -1.78
CA GLY A 219 16.80 -24.70 -2.27
C GLY A 219 17.35 -23.73 -1.21
N LYS A 220 17.65 -22.52 -1.64
CA LYS A 220 18.20 -21.46 -0.76
C LYS A 220 17.25 -21.01 0.35
N TRP A 221 15.95 -21.17 0.17
CA TRP A 221 15.00 -20.93 1.25
C TRP A 221 15.18 -21.92 2.40
N GLU A 222 15.25 -23.22 2.11
CA GLU A 222 15.42 -24.23 3.14
C GLU A 222 16.82 -24.13 3.82
N GLU A 223 17.85 -23.75 3.06
CA GLU A 223 19.18 -23.41 3.60
C GLU A 223 19.04 -22.27 4.60
N ALA A 224 18.34 -21.18 4.26
CA ALA A 224 18.11 -20.06 5.17
C ALA A 224 17.33 -20.44 6.43
N VAL A 225 16.33 -21.32 6.32
CA VAL A 225 15.59 -21.85 7.47
C VAL A 225 16.52 -22.64 8.40
N ASN A 226 17.36 -23.50 7.84
CA ASN A 226 18.30 -24.32 8.62
C ASN A 226 19.38 -23.46 9.30
N ASP A 227 19.91 -22.42 8.61
CA ASP A 227 20.88 -21.48 9.14
C ASP A 227 20.36 -20.63 10.32
N THR A 228 19.05 -20.41 10.32
CA THR A 228 18.38 -19.60 11.35
C THR A 228 17.46 -20.43 12.24
N LYS A 229 17.70 -21.74 12.32
CA LYS A 229 16.92 -22.63 13.14
C LYS A 229 16.87 -22.16 14.59
N GLY A 230 15.67 -22.04 15.15
CA GLY A 230 15.46 -21.55 16.51
C GLY A 230 15.65 -20.04 16.70
N TRP A 231 15.87 -19.24 15.63
CA TRP A 231 15.95 -17.78 15.75
C TRP A 231 14.55 -17.17 15.78
N VAL A 232 14.27 -16.41 16.84
CA VAL A 232 12.96 -15.75 17.07
C VAL A 232 13.19 -14.35 17.61
N LEU A 233 12.36 -13.40 17.17
CA LEU A 233 12.40 -12.00 17.60
C LEU A 233 11.63 -11.81 18.90
N TYR A 234 12.29 -11.21 19.87
CA TYR A 234 11.72 -10.87 21.17
C TYR A 234 11.80 -9.37 21.46
N LYS A 235 10.82 -8.88 22.19
CA LYS A 235 10.82 -7.56 22.81
C LYS A 235 10.13 -7.66 24.17
N ASN A 236 10.81 -7.18 25.23
CA ASN A 236 10.29 -7.21 26.59
C ASN A 236 9.83 -8.61 27.04
N GLY A 237 10.59 -9.65 26.69
CA GLY A 237 10.28 -11.04 27.04
C GLY A 237 9.16 -11.70 26.23
N LYS A 238 8.64 -11.04 25.19
CA LYS A 238 7.56 -11.54 24.36
C LYS A 238 7.97 -11.64 22.89
N ILE A 239 7.38 -12.60 22.17
CA ILE A 239 7.62 -12.78 20.74
C ILE A 239 7.00 -11.64 19.95
N VAL A 240 7.78 -11.09 19.04
CA VAL A 240 7.37 -9.98 18.17
C VAL A 240 6.48 -10.49 17.03
N SER A 241 5.32 -9.88 16.85
CA SER A 241 4.52 -10.05 15.64
C SER A 241 5.17 -9.26 14.49
N SER A 242 6.09 -9.90 13.80
CA SER A 242 7.00 -9.32 12.81
C SER A 242 6.36 -9.22 11.44
N TRP A 243 5.61 -8.13 11.21
CA TRP A 243 4.99 -7.85 9.92
C TRP A 243 6.01 -7.62 8.83
N TYR A 244 5.65 -7.97 7.62
CA TYR A 244 6.45 -7.71 6.42
C TYR A 244 5.55 -7.55 5.20
N ALA A 245 6.10 -6.90 4.19
CA ALA A 245 5.46 -6.73 2.90
C ALA A 245 6.52 -6.73 1.80
N SER A 246 6.12 -6.93 0.56
CA SER A 246 7.09 -6.93 -0.54
C SER A 246 7.83 -5.62 -0.66
N THR A 247 7.13 -4.51 -0.49
CA THR A 247 7.68 -3.18 -0.77
C THR A 247 7.05 -2.13 0.13
N SER A 248 7.83 -1.13 0.50
CA SER A 248 7.38 0.07 1.22
C SER A 248 7.60 1.34 0.41
N GLY A 249 8.10 1.22 -0.83
CA GLY A 249 8.47 2.35 -1.64
C GLY A 249 9.67 3.14 -1.13
N GLY A 250 10.52 2.51 -0.33
CA GLY A 250 11.70 3.12 0.26
C GLY A 250 11.44 4.03 1.46
N HIS A 251 10.23 4.00 2.01
CA HIS A 251 9.88 4.65 3.27
C HIS A 251 9.07 3.71 4.15
N GLN A 252 9.56 3.45 5.35
CA GLN A 252 8.85 2.68 6.36
C GLN A 252 8.09 3.62 7.30
N GLU A 253 6.83 3.31 7.53
CA GLU A 253 6.05 3.97 8.57
C GLU A 253 6.37 3.42 9.95
N SER A 254 6.09 4.22 10.97
CA SER A 254 6.20 3.77 12.35
C SER A 254 5.33 2.53 12.57
N TYR A 255 5.94 1.52 13.16
CA TYR A 255 5.28 0.27 13.43
C TYR A 255 4.85 0.22 14.89
N ASN A 256 3.70 0.77 15.16
CA ASN A 256 2.97 0.54 16.41
C ASN A 256 2.02 -0.63 16.19
N ALA A 257 2.48 -1.82 16.46
CA ALA A 257 1.72 -3.04 16.26
C ALA A 257 0.55 -3.23 17.23
N LEU A 258 -0.01 -2.14 17.75
CA LEU A 258 -1.06 -2.13 18.76
C LEU A 258 -2.31 -2.93 18.39
N ALA A 259 -2.63 -3.03 17.11
CA ALA A 259 -3.90 -3.62 16.69
C ALA A 259 -3.90 -5.15 16.63
N TYR A 260 -2.74 -5.80 16.60
CA TYR A 260 -2.63 -7.24 16.30
C TYR A 260 -1.70 -8.04 17.22
N LEU A 261 -1.03 -7.38 18.16
CA LEU A 261 -0.34 -8.08 19.22
C LEU A 261 -1.37 -8.50 20.25
N HIS A 262 -1.75 -9.76 20.21
CA HIS A 262 -2.68 -10.36 21.15
C HIS A 262 -2.22 -10.31 22.60
N ASP A 263 -1.04 -9.77 22.87
CA ASP A 263 -0.36 -9.77 24.15
C ASP A 263 -0.09 -8.37 24.72
N GLY A 264 -0.51 -7.30 24.02
CA GLY A 264 -0.31 -5.93 24.47
C GLY A 264 1.16 -5.44 24.41
N SER A 265 2.09 -6.20 23.81
CA SER A 265 3.45 -5.72 23.58
C SER A 265 3.47 -4.72 22.43
N THR A 266 4.10 -3.57 22.65
CA THR A 266 4.29 -2.54 21.63
C THR A 266 5.69 -2.65 21.05
N LEU A 267 5.80 -3.04 19.79
CA LEU A 267 6.98 -2.76 19.00
C LEU A 267 6.86 -1.34 18.49
N ASN A 268 7.65 -0.43 19.02
CA ASN A 268 7.68 0.94 18.55
C ASN A 268 8.92 1.15 17.68
N THR A 269 8.75 1.04 16.36
CA THR A 269 9.78 1.44 15.42
C THR A 269 9.43 2.83 14.88
N PRO A 270 10.36 3.80 14.90
CA PRO A 270 10.13 5.08 14.25
C PRO A 270 10.02 4.89 12.73
N SER A 271 9.35 5.82 12.04
CA SER A 271 9.38 5.88 10.59
C SER A 271 10.80 6.21 10.11
N PHE A 272 11.20 5.64 8.98
CA PHE A 272 12.51 5.91 8.40
C PHE A 272 12.51 5.77 6.88
N TRP A 273 13.48 6.44 6.24
CA TRP A 273 13.76 6.28 4.82
C TRP A 273 14.72 5.11 4.63
N ASP A 274 14.30 4.11 3.85
CA ASP A 274 15.03 2.87 3.62
C ASP A 274 16.14 3.04 2.57
N THR A 275 17.10 3.90 2.90
CA THR A 275 18.27 4.26 2.10
C THR A 275 19.49 4.39 3.00
N ALA A 276 20.69 4.38 2.43
CA ALA A 276 21.92 4.63 3.19
C ALA A 276 22.03 6.07 3.70
N SER A 277 21.41 7.04 3.03
CA SER A 277 21.51 8.47 3.33
C SER A 277 20.21 9.09 3.86
N GLY A 278 19.29 8.26 4.35
CA GLY A 278 17.98 8.74 4.79
C GLY A 278 17.19 9.37 3.63
N ARG A 279 16.43 10.42 3.92
CA ARG A 279 15.56 11.08 2.93
C ARG A 279 16.31 11.57 1.68
N SER A 280 17.54 12.05 1.82
CA SER A 280 18.33 12.54 0.69
C SER A 280 18.72 11.45 -0.33
N GLY A 281 18.73 10.19 0.08
CA GLY A 281 18.98 9.05 -0.80
C GLY A 281 17.74 8.58 -1.56
N TRP A 282 16.57 9.01 -1.19
CA TRP A 282 15.33 8.64 -1.85
C TRP A 282 15.15 9.53 -3.11
N THR A 283 14.82 8.97 -4.29
CA THR A 283 14.39 7.60 -4.62
C THR A 283 15.55 6.70 -5.08
N SER A 284 16.59 7.24 -5.68
CA SER A 284 17.65 6.51 -6.39
C SER A 284 18.46 5.57 -5.50
N GLY A 285 18.69 5.97 -4.25
CA GLY A 285 19.42 5.19 -3.25
C GLY A 285 18.54 4.30 -2.36
N ALA A 286 17.24 4.17 -2.65
CA ALA A 286 16.37 3.26 -1.90
C ALA A 286 16.82 1.81 -2.13
N TYR A 287 16.95 1.04 -1.06
CA TYR A 287 17.38 -0.36 -1.13
C TYR A 287 16.45 -1.21 -1.99
N GLU A 288 15.14 -0.95 -1.95
CA GLU A 288 14.16 -1.60 -2.83
C GLU A 288 14.43 -1.33 -4.32
N LYS A 289 14.83 -0.10 -4.67
CA LYS A 289 15.16 0.26 -6.04
C LYS A 289 16.47 -0.38 -6.49
N ILE A 290 17.47 -0.41 -5.61
CA ILE A 290 18.75 -1.11 -5.82
C ILE A 290 18.50 -2.61 -6.02
N ALA A 291 17.54 -3.18 -5.33
CA ALA A 291 17.11 -4.56 -5.48
C ALA A 291 16.31 -4.83 -6.77
N GLY A 292 15.96 -3.81 -7.52
CA GLY A 292 15.17 -3.95 -8.75
C GLY A 292 13.70 -4.28 -8.51
N SER A 293 13.12 -3.78 -7.40
CA SER A 293 11.70 -4.00 -7.11
C SER A 293 10.81 -3.47 -8.23
N PRO A 294 9.99 -4.32 -8.87
CA PRO A 294 9.01 -3.88 -9.85
C PRO A 294 7.86 -3.12 -9.20
N TRP A 295 7.75 -3.20 -7.86
CA TRP A 295 6.68 -2.62 -7.04
C TRP A 295 7.08 -1.29 -6.39
N PHE A 296 8.30 -0.80 -6.67
CA PHE A 296 8.82 0.39 -5.99
C PHE A 296 7.94 1.62 -6.22
N TYR A 297 7.45 1.79 -7.45
CA TYR A 297 6.50 2.86 -7.80
C TYR A 297 5.41 2.37 -8.74
N LYS A 298 4.27 3.06 -8.73
CA LYS A 298 3.09 2.70 -9.49
C LYS A 298 2.31 3.92 -9.94
N GLY A 299 2.00 3.99 -11.23
CA GLY A 299 1.04 4.93 -11.79
C GLY A 299 -0.39 4.39 -11.71
N TRP A 300 -1.33 5.22 -11.30
CA TRP A 300 -2.73 4.87 -11.20
C TRP A 300 -3.50 5.40 -12.41
N TYR A 301 -3.79 4.56 -13.37
CA TYR A 301 -4.48 4.95 -14.61
C TYR A 301 -5.42 3.90 -15.19
N ARG A 302 -5.50 2.74 -14.55
CA ARG A 302 -6.43 1.67 -14.91
C ARG A 302 -7.28 1.29 -13.72
N SER A 303 -8.51 0.87 -13.98
CA SER A 303 -9.36 0.26 -12.98
C SER A 303 -8.80 -1.11 -12.56
N ARG A 304 -8.89 -1.42 -11.26
CA ARG A 304 -8.54 -2.74 -10.74
C ARG A 304 -9.51 -3.85 -11.14
N SER A 305 -10.72 -3.49 -11.54
CA SER A 305 -11.80 -4.43 -11.91
C SER A 305 -11.73 -4.92 -13.35
N GLY A 306 -10.67 -4.55 -14.09
CA GLY A 306 -10.58 -4.86 -15.51
C GLY A 306 -11.30 -3.89 -16.43
N ASP A 307 -12.04 -2.94 -15.87
CA ASP A 307 -12.65 -1.86 -16.64
C ASP A 307 -11.55 -0.95 -17.19
N SER A 308 -11.59 -0.75 -18.51
CA SER A 308 -10.65 0.13 -19.18
C SER A 308 -11.02 1.59 -18.93
N CYS A 309 -10.14 2.34 -18.29
CA CYS A 309 -10.27 3.80 -18.24
C CYS A 309 -9.91 4.48 -19.58
N GLY A 310 -9.68 3.70 -20.62
CA GLY A 310 -9.34 4.21 -21.96
C GLY A 310 -7.92 4.76 -22.10
N ARG A 311 -7.08 4.67 -21.06
CA ARG A 311 -5.68 5.14 -21.09
C ARG A 311 -4.69 3.99 -21.18
N SER A 312 -3.60 4.24 -21.90
CA SER A 312 -2.46 3.31 -22.00
C SER A 312 -1.34 3.64 -21.01
N HIS A 313 -1.38 4.83 -20.37
CA HIS A 313 -0.35 5.31 -19.45
C HIS A 313 -0.91 6.33 -18.44
N PRO A 314 -0.25 6.56 -17.29
CA PRO A 314 -0.70 7.52 -16.26
C PRO A 314 -0.36 8.98 -16.58
N TRP A 315 0.31 9.27 -17.69
CA TRP A 315 0.83 10.58 -18.01
C TRP A 315 -0.25 11.52 -18.56
N LEU A 316 -0.23 12.75 -18.10
CA LEU A 316 -1.17 13.81 -18.41
C LEU A 316 -0.49 14.93 -19.18
N THR A 317 -1.21 15.56 -20.11
CA THR A 317 -0.79 16.81 -20.73
C THR A 317 -0.92 17.99 -19.77
N SER A 318 -0.45 19.17 -20.16
CA SER A 318 -0.62 20.40 -19.38
C SER A 318 -2.10 20.76 -19.16
N GLU A 319 -2.91 20.57 -20.19
CA GLU A 319 -4.34 20.87 -20.16
C GLU A 319 -5.06 19.94 -19.19
N GLU A 320 -4.80 18.64 -19.27
CA GLU A 320 -5.38 17.64 -18.37
C GLU A 320 -4.96 17.88 -16.91
N MET A 321 -3.68 18.24 -16.67
CA MET A 321 -3.22 18.55 -15.32
C MET A 321 -3.82 19.84 -14.80
N ALA A 322 -3.96 20.87 -15.64
CA ALA A 322 -4.61 22.12 -15.27
C ALA A 322 -6.09 21.89 -14.92
N ASP A 323 -6.78 21.02 -15.64
CA ASP A 323 -8.18 20.66 -15.39
C ASP A 323 -8.35 19.99 -14.01
N ILE A 324 -7.44 19.07 -13.65
CA ILE A 324 -7.42 18.44 -12.32
C ILE A 324 -7.20 19.49 -11.21
N LEU A 325 -6.23 20.40 -11.40
CA LEU A 325 -5.92 21.43 -10.41
C LEU A 325 -7.06 22.44 -10.25
N ASN A 326 -7.70 22.81 -11.34
CA ASN A 326 -8.88 23.69 -11.32
C ASN A 326 -10.05 23.01 -10.59
N ALA A 327 -10.34 21.75 -10.90
CA ALA A 327 -11.37 20.99 -10.21
C ALA A 327 -11.09 20.88 -8.71
N TRP A 328 -9.85 20.62 -8.31
CA TRP A 328 -9.44 20.59 -6.92
C TRP A 328 -9.65 21.94 -6.21
N THR A 329 -9.27 23.03 -6.88
CA THR A 329 -9.43 24.39 -6.34
C THR A 329 -10.90 24.72 -6.11
N VAL A 330 -11.77 24.39 -7.06
CA VAL A 330 -13.22 24.62 -6.95
C VAL A 330 -13.83 23.79 -5.81
N LEU A 331 -13.44 22.53 -5.68
CA LEU A 331 -14.03 21.61 -4.71
C LEU A 331 -13.56 21.85 -3.28
N PHE A 332 -12.30 22.29 -3.08
CA PHE A 332 -11.67 22.27 -1.77
C PHE A 332 -11.22 23.63 -1.27
N GLN A 333 -10.96 24.61 -2.14
CA GLN A 333 -10.49 25.95 -1.71
C GLN A 333 -11.56 27.04 -1.74
N GLY A 334 -12.76 26.76 -2.24
CA GLY A 334 -13.90 27.69 -2.18
C GLY A 334 -13.73 29.02 -2.94
N GLY A 335 -12.65 29.19 -3.71
CA GLY A 335 -12.31 30.41 -4.43
C GLY A 335 -12.03 30.21 -5.93
N GLY A 336 -12.25 28.99 -6.42
CA GLY A 336 -12.02 28.66 -7.82
C GLY A 336 -13.09 29.25 -8.75
N ASP A 337 -12.70 29.52 -9.98
CA ASP A 337 -13.63 29.92 -11.05
C ASP A 337 -14.56 28.75 -11.38
N SER A 338 -15.79 28.83 -10.92
CA SER A 338 -16.81 27.79 -11.13
C SER A 338 -17.15 27.57 -12.60
N SER A 339 -16.82 28.52 -13.49
CA SER A 339 -16.97 28.35 -14.93
C SER A 339 -15.93 27.39 -15.53
N ARG A 340 -14.81 27.17 -14.85
CA ARG A 340 -13.73 26.27 -15.24
C ARG A 340 -13.73 24.93 -14.48
N GLY A 341 -14.62 24.77 -13.51
CA GLY A 341 -14.69 23.60 -12.64
C GLY A 341 -15.50 22.43 -13.18
N THR A 342 -16.02 22.53 -14.39
CA THR A 342 -16.63 21.38 -15.07
C THR A 342 -15.54 20.66 -15.86
N PRO A 343 -15.12 19.45 -15.46
CA PRO A 343 -14.17 18.69 -16.25
C PRO A 343 -14.72 18.47 -17.65
N GLN A 344 -14.07 19.01 -18.65
CA GLN A 344 -14.53 18.88 -20.04
C GLN A 344 -14.18 17.52 -20.67
N GLY A 345 -13.55 16.64 -19.91
CA GLY A 345 -13.14 15.34 -20.37
C GLY A 345 -13.94 14.18 -19.77
N SER A 346 -14.06 13.11 -20.52
CA SER A 346 -14.65 11.81 -20.12
C SER A 346 -13.97 11.13 -18.90
N TRP A 347 -13.02 11.78 -18.28
CA TRP A 347 -12.16 11.32 -17.20
C TRP A 347 -12.86 11.11 -15.85
N TRP A 348 -13.96 11.87 -15.64
CA TRP A 348 -14.67 11.91 -14.36
C TRP A 348 -15.96 11.09 -14.36
N ARG A 349 -16.21 10.35 -15.42
CA ARG A 349 -17.34 9.43 -15.53
C ARG A 349 -16.91 7.97 -15.36
N GLY A 350 -16.27 7.67 -14.24
CA GLY A 350 -15.91 6.32 -13.86
C GLY A 350 -16.12 6.11 -12.37
#